data_323ed0821c9007c1cd53f460bb488175
#
_entry.id   323ed0821c9007c1cd53f460bb488175
#
_cell.length_a   1.000
_cell.length_b   1.000
_cell.length_c   1.000
_cell.angle_alpha   90.00
_cell.angle_beta   90.00
_cell.angle_gamma   90.00
#
_symmetry.space_group_name_H-M   'P 1'
#
loop_
_entity.id
_entity.type
_entity.pdbx_description
1 polymer ?
#
loop_
_entity_poly.entity_id
_entity_poly.type
_entity_poly.pdbx_seq_one_letter_code
_entity_poly.pdbx_strand_id
1 'polypeptide(L)'
;MPGILLKKRPLSRYLKDYKHSQTHCSQCGKLLDRMALVFRGKIINKDAIARMDQPIDDNVWLNVQNELTALCRFCSEISCNSHPSYFDIMAFKQYLFEQTEMSHSTIREYVVRLRRLDEMLVARNYPADKFAGSNNHQRIIEDLPSAAHNNYRIALRKYDQYIAWQKSY
;
A
#
# COMPACT_ATOMS: atom_id res chain seq x y z
N MET A 1 -37.21 -15.00 28.92
CA MET A 1 -36.57 -14.89 27.57
C MET A 1 -35.17 -15.45 27.71
N PRO A 2 -34.81 -16.52 27.04
CA PRO A 2 -33.42 -16.93 27.04
C PRO A 2 -32.62 -15.87 26.29
N GLY A 3 -31.71 -15.16 26.98
CA GLY A 3 -30.82 -14.23 26.40
C GLY A 3 -29.96 -14.94 25.36
N ILE A 4 -29.95 -14.46 24.11
CA ILE A 4 -29.04 -14.92 23.06
C ILE A 4 -27.66 -14.66 23.60
N LEU A 5 -26.97 -15.69 24.05
CA LEU A 5 -25.56 -15.63 24.40
C LEU A 5 -24.78 -15.32 23.11
N LEU A 6 -24.51 -14.04 22.89
CA LEU A 6 -23.66 -13.59 21.79
C LEU A 6 -22.30 -14.29 21.93
N LYS A 7 -21.98 -15.16 21.00
CA LYS A 7 -20.70 -15.87 20.98
C LYS A 7 -19.57 -14.85 20.79
N LYS A 8 -18.79 -14.65 21.85
CA LYS A 8 -17.58 -13.83 21.79
C LYS A 8 -16.43 -14.67 21.26
N ARG A 9 -15.75 -14.16 20.23
CA ARG A 9 -14.58 -14.79 19.65
C ARG A 9 -13.45 -13.74 19.50
N PRO A 10 -12.16 -14.13 19.52
CA PRO A 10 -11.07 -13.22 19.26
C PRO A 10 -11.20 -12.55 17.88
N LEU A 11 -10.84 -11.28 17.78
CA LEU A 11 -10.84 -10.52 16.52
C LEU A 11 -9.99 -11.22 15.44
N SER A 12 -8.87 -11.80 15.82
CA SER A 12 -8.00 -12.56 14.92
C SER A 12 -8.72 -13.71 14.21
N ARG A 13 -9.65 -14.37 14.89
CA ARG A 13 -10.45 -15.46 14.31
C ARG A 13 -11.48 -14.94 13.31
N TYR A 14 -12.16 -13.84 13.61
CA TYR A 14 -13.06 -13.18 12.66
C TYR A 14 -12.34 -12.72 11.41
N LEU A 15 -11.16 -12.10 11.55
CA LEU A 15 -10.34 -11.66 10.43
C LEU A 15 -9.89 -12.84 9.56
N LYS A 16 -9.52 -13.96 10.18
CA LYS A 16 -9.15 -15.19 9.46
C LYS A 16 -10.32 -15.73 8.64
N ASP A 17 -11.50 -15.86 9.25
CA ASP A 17 -12.71 -16.36 8.57
C ASP A 17 -13.11 -15.42 7.43
N TYR A 18 -13.07 -14.11 7.67
CA TYR A 18 -13.36 -13.10 6.66
C TYR A 18 -12.36 -13.13 5.51
N LYS A 19 -11.08 -13.31 5.80
CA LYS A 19 -10.04 -13.49 4.78
C LYS A 19 -10.32 -14.69 3.89
N HIS A 20 -10.80 -15.79 4.44
CA HIS A 20 -11.18 -16.97 3.67
C HIS A 20 -12.42 -16.78 2.78
N SER A 21 -13.30 -15.84 3.13
CA SER A 21 -14.49 -15.50 2.34
C SER A 21 -14.20 -14.55 1.18
N GLN A 22 -13.07 -13.83 1.20
CA GLN A 22 -12.70 -12.87 0.16
C GLN A 22 -11.96 -13.57 -0.97
N THR A 23 -12.37 -13.30 -2.21
CA THR A 23 -11.79 -13.93 -3.41
C THR A 23 -11.12 -12.95 -4.34
N HIS A 24 -11.47 -11.66 -4.26
CA HIS A 24 -11.00 -10.63 -5.16
C HIS A 24 -10.49 -9.41 -4.40
N CYS A 25 -9.50 -8.74 -4.98
CA CYS A 25 -9.05 -7.44 -4.49
C CYS A 25 -10.11 -6.37 -4.80
N SER A 26 -10.51 -5.60 -3.78
CA SER A 26 -11.51 -4.53 -3.92
C SER A 26 -11.06 -3.40 -4.84
N GLN A 27 -9.75 -3.22 -5.03
CA GLN A 27 -9.20 -2.13 -5.83
C GLN A 27 -8.94 -2.53 -7.28
N CYS A 28 -8.30 -3.67 -7.53
CA CYS A 28 -7.92 -4.08 -8.88
C CYS A 28 -8.77 -5.24 -9.43
N GLY A 29 -9.70 -5.78 -8.64
CA GLY A 29 -10.62 -6.86 -9.05
C GLY A 29 -9.94 -8.20 -9.33
N LYS A 30 -8.63 -8.32 -9.15
CA LYS A 30 -7.90 -9.54 -9.43
C LYS A 30 -8.28 -10.64 -8.46
N LEU A 31 -8.51 -11.86 -9.00
CA LEU A 31 -8.63 -13.06 -8.20
C LEU A 31 -7.32 -13.32 -7.45
N LEU A 32 -7.41 -13.55 -6.15
CA LEU A 32 -6.22 -13.62 -5.30
C LEU A 32 -6.08 -14.96 -4.60
N ASP A 33 -4.84 -15.37 -4.45
CA ASP A 33 -4.49 -16.32 -3.41
C ASP A 33 -4.83 -15.72 -2.04
N ARG A 34 -5.58 -16.47 -1.24
CA ARG A 34 -5.99 -16.08 0.11
C ARG A 34 -4.83 -15.68 1.01
N MET A 35 -3.64 -16.26 0.77
CA MET A 35 -2.42 -15.96 1.53
C MET A 35 -1.90 -14.54 1.25
N ALA A 36 -2.22 -13.98 0.09
CA ALA A 36 -1.77 -12.65 -0.31
C ALA A 36 -2.73 -11.52 0.09
N LEU A 37 -3.92 -11.85 0.64
CA LEU A 37 -4.94 -10.87 0.97
C LEU A 37 -4.58 -10.10 2.24
N VAL A 38 -4.64 -8.79 2.15
CA VAL A 38 -4.36 -7.87 3.26
C VAL A 38 -5.58 -7.00 3.51
N PHE A 39 -5.95 -6.80 4.78
CA PHE A 39 -7.00 -5.88 5.15
C PHE A 39 -6.44 -4.52 5.52
N ARG A 40 -7.12 -3.48 5.10
CA ARG A 40 -6.87 -2.09 5.47
C ARG A 40 -8.12 -1.49 6.05
N GLY A 41 -7.97 -0.66 7.07
CA GLY A 41 -9.05 0.06 7.72
C GLY A 41 -8.58 0.76 8.98
N LYS A 42 -9.41 1.64 9.53
CA LYS A 42 -9.09 2.40 10.75
C LYS A 42 -8.83 1.52 11.98
N ILE A 43 -9.38 0.31 11.97
CA ILE A 43 -9.31 -0.62 13.10
C ILE A 43 -8.02 -1.44 13.07
N ILE A 44 -7.37 -1.57 11.92
CA ILE A 44 -6.07 -2.26 11.81
C ILE A 44 -4.94 -1.24 11.98
N ASN A 45 -4.93 -0.59 13.12
CA ASN A 45 -3.80 0.19 13.61
C ASN A 45 -3.03 -0.64 14.67
N LYS A 46 -1.94 -0.09 15.20
CA LYS A 46 -1.13 -0.76 16.22
C LYS A 46 -1.94 -1.15 17.48
N ASP A 47 -2.90 -0.32 17.85
CA ASP A 47 -3.75 -0.57 19.03
C ASP A 47 -4.75 -1.70 18.78
N ALA A 48 -5.26 -1.82 17.56
CA ALA A 48 -6.13 -2.92 17.16
C ALA A 48 -5.36 -4.24 17.09
N ILE A 49 -4.11 -4.24 16.64
CA ILE A 49 -3.24 -5.42 16.66
C ILE A 49 -3.02 -5.90 18.10
N ALA A 50 -2.77 -4.98 19.03
CA ALA A 50 -2.63 -5.30 20.46
C ALA A 50 -3.92 -5.88 21.08
N ARG A 51 -5.10 -5.61 20.48
CA ARG A 51 -6.41 -6.11 20.92
C ARG A 51 -6.90 -7.33 20.15
N MET A 52 -6.13 -7.87 19.23
CA MET A 52 -6.56 -8.99 18.37
C MET A 52 -6.97 -10.25 19.13
N ASP A 53 -6.41 -10.46 20.32
CA ASP A 53 -6.74 -11.62 21.17
C ASP A 53 -7.91 -11.36 22.11
N GLN A 54 -8.43 -10.13 22.17
CA GLN A 54 -9.62 -9.82 22.99
C GLN A 54 -10.88 -10.36 22.30
N PRO A 55 -11.76 -11.05 23.05
CA PRO A 55 -13.00 -11.55 22.51
C PRO A 55 -13.98 -10.40 22.25
N ILE A 56 -14.49 -10.34 21.02
CA ILE A 56 -15.54 -9.41 20.58
C ILE A 56 -16.81 -10.17 20.23
N ASP A 57 -17.94 -9.49 20.27
CA ASP A 57 -19.21 -10.04 19.82
C ASP A 57 -19.46 -9.75 18.33
N ASP A 58 -20.51 -10.38 17.80
CA ASP A 58 -20.86 -10.28 16.38
C ASP A 58 -21.25 -8.84 15.97
N ASN A 59 -21.82 -8.03 16.87
CA ASN A 59 -22.18 -6.64 16.56
C ASN A 59 -20.92 -5.76 16.41
N VAL A 60 -19.96 -5.94 17.30
CA VAL A 60 -18.66 -5.28 17.19
C VAL A 60 -17.96 -5.71 15.90
N TRP A 61 -18.03 -7.01 15.58
CA TRP A 61 -17.46 -7.51 14.33
C TRP A 61 -18.10 -6.87 13.08
N LEU A 62 -19.41 -6.71 13.02
CA LEU A 62 -20.08 -6.05 11.88
C LEU A 62 -19.56 -4.63 11.67
N ASN A 63 -19.35 -3.87 12.74
CA ASN A 63 -18.76 -2.53 12.64
C ASN A 63 -17.33 -2.58 12.12
N VAL A 64 -16.52 -3.51 12.61
CA VAL A 64 -15.15 -3.73 12.14
C VAL A 64 -15.15 -4.08 10.65
N GLN A 65 -15.99 -5.01 10.25
CA GLN A 65 -16.09 -5.51 8.87
C GLN A 65 -16.44 -4.38 7.88
N ASN A 66 -17.33 -3.47 8.25
CA ASN A 66 -17.73 -2.34 7.41
C ASN A 66 -16.59 -1.35 7.16
N GLU A 67 -15.59 -1.31 8.02
CA GLU A 67 -14.40 -0.46 7.86
C GLU A 67 -13.24 -1.18 7.18
N LEU A 68 -13.33 -2.47 6.92
CA LEU A 68 -12.28 -3.25 6.28
C LEU A 68 -12.37 -3.18 4.75
N THR A 69 -11.22 -3.04 4.13
CA THR A 69 -11.06 -3.17 2.69
C THR A 69 -10.11 -4.33 2.39
N ALA A 70 -10.59 -5.29 1.63
CA ALA A 70 -9.80 -6.46 1.22
C ALA A 70 -8.95 -6.11 0.00
N LEU A 71 -7.64 -6.10 0.15
CA LEU A 71 -6.68 -5.72 -0.88
C LEU A 71 -5.64 -6.82 -1.10
N CYS A 72 -5.18 -6.97 -2.33
CA CYS A 72 -3.95 -7.70 -2.57
C CYS A 72 -2.77 -6.96 -1.95
N ARG A 73 -1.68 -7.65 -1.66
CA ARG A 73 -0.48 -7.02 -1.10
C ARG A 73 -0.02 -5.83 -1.91
N PHE A 74 -0.07 -5.97 -3.23
CA PHE A 74 0.32 -4.93 -4.15
C PHE A 74 -0.56 -3.67 -4.03
N CYS A 75 -1.89 -3.80 -4.10
CA CYS A 75 -2.80 -2.67 -3.92
C CYS A 75 -2.75 -2.11 -2.50
N SER A 76 -2.56 -2.96 -1.50
CA SER A 76 -2.39 -2.55 -0.11
C SER A 76 -1.17 -1.66 0.10
N GLU A 77 -0.08 -1.93 -0.57
CA GLU A 77 1.14 -1.13 -0.49
C GLU A 77 1.00 0.24 -1.14
N ILE A 78 0.10 0.37 -2.12
CA ILE A 78 -0.15 1.61 -2.87
C ILE A 78 -1.23 2.46 -2.23
N SER A 79 -2.29 1.86 -1.68
CA SER A 79 -3.47 2.57 -1.16
C SER A 79 -3.24 3.34 0.14
N CYS A 80 -2.02 3.35 0.68
CA CYS A 80 -1.72 4.00 1.95
C CYS A 80 -1.59 5.51 1.91
N ASN A 81 -1.63 6.13 0.73
CA ASN A 81 -1.29 7.53 0.60
C ASN A 81 -2.53 8.42 0.60
N SER A 82 -2.95 8.82 1.81
CA SER A 82 -3.83 9.98 2.03
C SER A 82 -3.07 11.31 2.06
N HIS A 83 -1.77 11.33 1.80
CA HIS A 83 -0.90 12.49 1.85
C HIS A 83 -0.55 13.00 0.46
N PRO A 84 -0.25 14.31 0.30
CA PRO A 84 0.29 14.81 -0.94
C PRO A 84 1.54 14.03 -1.33
N SER A 85 1.50 13.47 -2.52
CA SER A 85 2.51 12.57 -3.05
C SER A 85 3.40 13.33 -4.05
N TYR A 86 4.69 13.09 -3.98
CA TYR A 86 5.64 13.62 -4.96
C TYR A 86 5.62 12.79 -6.25
N PHE A 87 5.29 11.50 -6.16
CA PHE A 87 5.29 10.57 -7.28
C PHE A 87 3.88 10.09 -7.61
N ASP A 88 3.54 10.02 -8.89
CA ASP A 88 2.33 9.34 -9.35
C ASP A 88 2.56 7.82 -9.37
N ILE A 89 2.47 7.21 -8.21
CA ILE A 89 2.77 5.79 -8.01
C ILE A 89 1.80 4.89 -8.77
N MET A 90 0.51 5.29 -8.87
CA MET A 90 -0.50 4.49 -9.55
C MET A 90 -0.26 4.45 -11.07
N ALA A 91 -0.03 5.60 -11.69
CA ALA A 91 0.26 5.68 -13.11
C ALA A 91 1.62 5.03 -13.45
N PHE A 92 2.63 5.20 -12.60
CA PHE A 92 3.92 4.51 -12.74
C PHE A 92 3.77 2.99 -12.71
N LYS A 93 2.98 2.48 -11.78
CA LYS A 93 2.68 1.06 -11.69
C LYS A 93 2.02 0.54 -12.97
N GLN A 94 1.00 1.25 -13.45
CA GLN A 94 0.30 0.89 -14.67
C GLN A 94 1.25 0.86 -15.86
N TYR A 95 2.11 1.87 -15.98
CA TYR A 95 3.17 1.91 -16.99
C TYR A 95 4.07 0.67 -16.95
N LEU A 96 4.52 0.27 -15.74
CA LEU A 96 5.37 -0.92 -15.61
C LEU A 96 4.66 -2.20 -16.05
N PHE A 97 3.36 -2.32 -15.80
CA PHE A 97 2.57 -3.46 -16.25
C PHE A 97 2.34 -3.50 -17.75
N GLU A 98 2.04 -2.35 -18.35
CA GLU A 98 1.59 -2.29 -19.73
C GLU A 98 2.75 -2.14 -20.73
N GLN A 99 3.82 -1.46 -20.31
CA GLN A 99 4.92 -1.06 -21.20
C GLN A 99 6.21 -1.85 -20.95
N THR A 100 6.22 -2.77 -19.98
CA THR A 100 7.40 -3.59 -19.69
C THR A 100 7.03 -5.05 -19.51
N GLU A 101 7.97 -5.96 -19.75
CA GLU A 101 7.82 -7.40 -19.54
C GLU A 101 8.29 -7.84 -18.12
N MET A 102 8.27 -6.93 -17.15
CA MET A 102 8.73 -7.24 -15.81
C MET A 102 7.77 -8.19 -15.08
N SER A 103 8.34 -9.05 -14.24
CA SER A 103 7.55 -9.89 -13.35
C SER A 103 6.81 -9.06 -12.31
N HIS A 104 5.68 -9.56 -11.81
CA HIS A 104 4.90 -8.90 -10.75
C HIS A 104 5.73 -8.61 -9.49
N SER A 105 6.65 -9.51 -9.12
CA SER A 105 7.55 -9.31 -7.99
C SER A 105 8.50 -8.14 -8.19
N THR A 106 9.05 -8.01 -9.39
CA THR A 106 9.93 -6.90 -9.76
C THR A 106 9.20 -5.56 -9.74
N ILE A 107 8.00 -5.50 -10.35
CA ILE A 107 7.16 -4.30 -10.34
C ILE A 107 6.84 -3.89 -8.90
N ARG A 108 6.48 -4.85 -8.06
CA ARG A 108 6.21 -4.62 -6.65
C ARG A 108 7.41 -4.00 -5.92
N GLU A 109 8.62 -4.47 -6.17
CA GLU A 109 9.81 -3.90 -5.55
C GLU A 109 10.04 -2.44 -5.94
N TYR A 110 9.89 -2.09 -7.20
CA TYR A 110 9.98 -0.70 -7.65
C TYR A 110 8.94 0.20 -6.98
N VAL A 111 7.70 -0.26 -6.94
CA VAL A 111 6.59 0.47 -6.32
C VAL A 111 6.80 0.67 -4.82
N VAL A 112 7.23 -0.36 -4.11
CA VAL A 112 7.51 -0.29 -2.66
C VAL A 112 8.64 0.67 -2.36
N ARG A 113 9.72 0.62 -3.14
CA ARG A 113 10.87 1.54 -2.97
C ARG A 113 10.45 2.99 -3.23
N LEU A 114 9.71 3.24 -4.30
CA LEU A 114 9.25 4.58 -4.64
C LEU A 114 8.28 5.13 -3.57
N ARG A 115 7.39 4.30 -3.06
CA ARG A 115 6.48 4.67 -1.97
C ARG A 115 7.22 5.04 -0.68
N ARG A 116 8.21 4.24 -0.30
CA ARG A 116 9.04 4.54 0.89
C ARG A 116 9.81 5.85 0.73
N LEU A 117 10.30 6.12 -0.47
CA LEU A 117 10.94 7.38 -0.79
C LEU A 117 9.96 8.55 -0.68
N ASP A 118 8.76 8.40 -1.24
CA ASP A 118 7.68 9.38 -1.15
C ASP A 118 7.32 9.72 0.30
N GLU A 119 7.11 8.69 1.13
CA GLU A 119 6.86 8.85 2.56
C GLU A 119 8.00 9.59 3.28
N MET A 120 9.25 9.32 2.92
CA MET A 120 10.42 9.99 3.50
C MET A 120 10.47 11.47 3.08
N LEU A 121 10.17 11.79 1.82
CA LEU A 121 10.14 13.16 1.33
C LEU A 121 9.01 13.96 1.99
N VAL A 122 7.84 13.36 2.16
CA VAL A 122 6.71 13.95 2.88
C VAL A 122 7.09 14.23 4.35
N ALA A 123 7.68 13.25 5.03
CA ALA A 123 8.09 13.41 6.43
C ALA A 123 9.13 14.52 6.64
N ARG A 124 9.93 14.83 5.61
CA ARG A 124 10.95 15.88 5.63
C ARG A 124 10.48 17.21 5.07
N ASN A 125 9.21 17.32 4.68
CA ASN A 125 8.68 18.49 3.98
C ASN A 125 9.58 18.94 2.80
N TYR A 126 9.97 17.98 1.95
CA TYR A 126 10.87 18.27 0.83
C TYR A 126 10.27 19.35 -0.06
N PRO A 127 11.03 20.37 -0.48
CA PRO A 127 10.50 21.50 -1.26
C PRO A 127 9.89 21.03 -2.58
N ALA A 128 8.60 21.33 -2.81
CA ALA A 128 7.89 20.94 -4.02
C ALA A 128 8.46 21.58 -5.29
N ASP A 129 8.92 22.80 -5.20
CA ASP A 129 9.61 23.53 -6.28
C ASP A 129 10.91 22.85 -6.68
N LYS A 130 11.67 22.35 -5.71
CA LYS A 130 12.91 21.60 -5.94
C LYS A 130 12.64 20.26 -6.64
N PHE A 131 11.52 19.62 -6.28
CA PHE A 131 11.06 18.40 -6.93
C PHE A 131 10.56 18.65 -8.36
N ALA A 132 9.69 19.63 -8.55
CA ALA A 132 9.08 19.94 -9.85
C ALA A 132 10.07 20.49 -10.89
N GLY A 133 11.11 21.19 -10.44
CA GLY A 133 12.17 21.74 -11.30
C GLY A 133 13.19 20.71 -11.77
N SER A 134 13.10 19.48 -11.32
CA SER A 134 14.07 18.42 -11.61
C SER A 134 13.62 17.61 -12.83
N ASN A 135 14.35 17.74 -13.95
CA ASN A 135 14.24 16.77 -15.05
C ASN A 135 14.93 15.43 -14.71
N ASN A 136 15.63 15.36 -13.62
CA ASN A 136 16.34 14.18 -13.13
C ASN A 136 16.14 14.04 -11.62
N HIS A 137 15.23 13.14 -11.23
CA HIS A 137 14.92 12.87 -9.84
C HIS A 137 16.10 12.27 -9.05
N GLN A 138 17.18 11.84 -9.72
CA GLN A 138 18.40 11.35 -9.07
C GLN A 138 19.02 12.37 -8.10
N ARG A 139 18.85 13.66 -8.35
CA ARG A 139 19.34 14.73 -7.45
C ARG A 139 18.72 14.71 -6.07
N ILE A 140 17.51 14.17 -5.94
CA ILE A 140 16.83 14.01 -4.64
C ILE A 140 17.66 13.16 -3.69
N ILE A 141 18.40 12.18 -4.22
CA ILE A 141 19.23 11.28 -3.44
C ILE A 141 20.35 12.01 -2.70
N GLU A 142 20.88 13.08 -3.27
CA GLU A 142 21.95 13.86 -2.65
C GLU A 142 21.50 14.50 -1.33
N ASP A 143 20.22 14.78 -1.20
CA ASP A 143 19.60 15.35 0.01
C ASP A 143 19.21 14.29 1.06
N LEU A 144 19.44 13.01 0.78
CA LEU A 144 19.07 11.88 1.64
C LEU A 144 20.28 11.26 2.35
N PRO A 145 20.06 10.58 3.50
CA PRO A 145 21.12 9.81 4.16
C PRO A 145 21.76 8.78 3.24
N SER A 146 23.07 8.67 3.23
CA SER A 146 23.83 7.80 2.32
C SER A 146 23.44 6.32 2.34
N ALA A 147 22.98 5.82 3.47
CA ALA A 147 22.51 4.42 3.63
C ALA A 147 21.30 4.06 2.76
N ALA A 148 20.51 5.04 2.33
CA ALA A 148 19.31 4.84 1.53
C ALA A 148 19.55 4.95 0.00
N HIS A 149 20.71 5.44 -0.43
CA HIS A 149 20.95 5.86 -1.82
C HIS A 149 20.74 4.76 -2.85
N ASN A 150 21.31 3.58 -2.64
CA ASN A 150 21.28 2.53 -3.68
C ASN A 150 19.87 2.02 -3.97
N ASN A 151 19.07 1.81 -2.93
CA ASN A 151 17.70 1.29 -3.08
C ASN A 151 16.79 2.27 -3.83
N TYR A 152 16.93 3.55 -3.55
CA TYR A 152 16.08 4.58 -4.17
C TYR A 152 16.56 4.98 -5.54
N ARG A 153 17.87 4.96 -5.80
CA ARG A 153 18.46 5.29 -7.09
C ARG A 153 17.91 4.44 -8.22
N ILE A 154 17.76 3.15 -7.99
CA ILE A 154 17.20 2.21 -8.96
C ILE A 154 15.72 2.54 -9.26
N ALA A 155 14.92 2.79 -8.23
CA ALA A 155 13.51 3.13 -8.39
C ALA A 155 13.33 4.48 -9.10
N LEU A 156 14.11 5.49 -8.74
CA LEU A 156 14.07 6.81 -9.39
C LEU A 156 14.46 6.76 -10.86
N ARG A 157 15.47 5.98 -11.20
CA ARG A 157 15.87 5.80 -12.62
C ARG A 157 14.73 5.22 -13.43
N LYS A 158 14.00 4.28 -12.85
CA LYS A 158 12.83 3.67 -13.50
C LYS A 158 11.66 4.64 -13.62
N TYR A 159 11.46 5.46 -12.60
CA TYR A 159 10.45 6.51 -12.61
C TYR A 159 10.78 7.60 -13.64
N ASP A 160 12.03 8.00 -13.79
CA ASP A 160 12.48 8.94 -14.82
C ASP A 160 12.24 8.40 -16.24
N GLN A 161 12.36 7.07 -16.45
CA GLN A 161 11.97 6.43 -17.71
C GLN A 161 10.46 6.53 -17.97
N TYR A 162 9.64 6.35 -16.93
CA TYR A 162 8.21 6.57 -17.03
C TYR A 162 7.85 8.02 -17.41
N ILE A 163 8.47 9.00 -16.77
CA ILE A 163 8.25 10.41 -17.07
C ILE A 163 8.67 10.73 -18.52
N ALA A 164 9.80 10.22 -18.98
CA ALA A 164 10.25 10.38 -20.36
C ALA A 164 9.26 9.77 -21.37
N TRP A 165 8.74 8.56 -21.05
CA TRP A 165 7.71 7.92 -21.86
C TRP A 165 6.42 8.76 -21.92
N GLN A 166 5.97 9.27 -20.78
CA GLN A 166 4.75 10.09 -20.69
C GLN A 166 4.84 11.38 -21.53
N LYS A 167 6.03 11.97 -21.65
CA LYS A 167 6.28 13.18 -22.46
C LYS A 167 6.37 12.89 -23.97
N SER A 168 6.53 11.63 -24.36
CA SER A 168 6.64 11.23 -25.77
C SER A 168 5.30 10.92 -26.43
N TYR A 169 4.23 10.93 -25.68
CA TYR A 169 2.84 10.79 -26.12
C TYR A 169 2.01 12.02 -25.80
#